data_04cb44bf47a5c16c4aed80e4fee85270
#
_entry.id   04cb44bf47a5c16c4aed80e4fee85270
#
_cell.length_a   1.000
_cell.length_b   1.000
_cell.length_c   1.000
_cell.angle_alpha   90.00
_cell.angle_beta   90.00
_cell.angle_gamma   90.00
#
_symmetry.space_group_name_H-M   'P 1'
#
loop_
_entity.id
_entity.type
_entity.pdbx_description
1 polymer ?
#
loop_
_entity_poly.entity_id
_entity_poly.type
_entity_poly.pdbx_seq_one_letter_code
_entity_poly.pdbx_strand_id
1 'polypeptide(L)'
;MKLADPAERRATGISTMAQVMDESPPERPTLLEETIRDFGCAEIWSRPELDLRSRRWIAISAAATTGLADPVESYVRSAFKSGDITLAEMREGVLHFAIYQGWPLARVFDRIVTKVAAELGLEAETPALCDAPWDPEERYRGGVAAYTKIMTFAPPEQPAAYYDAGIKNFVFGEMWERPGLDQRARRWITLSCVGASDTPNPILTHVYAAMNAGDATLEEMHEFVLQFGFEVGWPKASVMIAAVFDAASKLEQGKGWM
;
A
#
# COMPACT_ATOMS: atom_id res chain seq x y z
N MET A 1 19.59 6.37 10.31
CA MET A 1 20.35 7.61 10.07
C MET A 1 20.23 8.50 11.30
N LYS A 2 21.30 9.13 11.79
CA LYS A 2 21.26 10.07 12.92
C LYS A 2 21.56 11.45 12.38
N LEU A 3 20.55 12.24 12.09
CA LEU A 3 20.69 13.66 11.76
C LEU A 3 20.78 14.44 13.07
N ALA A 4 22.03 14.65 13.53
CA ALA A 4 22.29 15.34 14.80
C ALA A 4 22.28 16.87 14.66
N ASP A 5 22.55 17.38 13.44
CA ASP A 5 22.56 18.83 13.14
C ASP A 5 21.18 19.25 12.59
N PRO A 6 20.49 20.21 13.22
CA PRO A 6 19.23 20.74 12.74
C PRO A 6 19.28 21.32 11.32
N ALA A 7 20.42 21.91 10.92
CA ALA A 7 20.57 22.48 9.59
C ALA A 7 20.69 21.37 8.52
N GLU A 8 21.44 20.29 8.80
CA GLU A 8 21.54 19.11 7.95
C GLU A 8 20.19 18.41 7.83
N ARG A 9 19.49 18.22 8.94
CA ARG A 9 18.14 17.65 8.97
C ARG A 9 17.18 18.44 8.08
N ARG A 10 17.18 19.77 8.19
CA ARG A 10 16.35 20.65 7.36
C ARG A 10 16.72 20.56 5.88
N ALA A 11 18.00 20.59 5.55
CA ALA A 11 18.45 20.50 4.15
C ALA A 11 18.05 19.16 3.51
N THR A 12 18.22 18.05 4.24
CA THR A 12 17.75 16.72 3.82
C THR A 12 16.24 16.71 3.63
N GLY A 13 15.48 17.28 4.59
CA GLY A 13 14.03 17.36 4.50
C GLY A 13 13.52 18.12 3.28
N ILE A 14 14.11 19.27 2.96
CA ILE A 14 13.78 20.07 1.78
C ILE A 14 14.01 19.27 0.49
N SER A 15 15.20 18.65 0.37
CA SER A 15 15.56 17.86 -0.81
C SER A 15 14.61 16.67 -1.00
N THR A 16 14.32 15.94 0.08
CA THR A 16 13.42 14.78 0.04
C THR A 16 11.99 15.19 -0.25
N MET A 17 11.48 16.29 0.35
CA MET A 17 10.13 16.80 0.10
C MET A 17 9.91 17.09 -1.40
N ALA A 18 10.86 17.76 -2.03
CA ALA A 18 10.81 18.02 -3.48
C ALA A 18 10.76 16.72 -4.29
N GLN A 19 11.49 15.69 -3.85
CA GLN A 19 11.54 14.39 -4.52
C GLN A 19 10.26 13.56 -4.36
N VAL A 20 9.65 13.55 -3.16
CA VAL A 20 8.59 12.59 -2.83
C VAL A 20 7.19 13.20 -2.85
N MET A 21 7.05 14.51 -2.73
CA MET A 21 5.78 15.24 -2.72
C MET A 21 5.63 16.20 -3.91
N ASP A 22 6.68 16.43 -4.68
CA ASP A 22 6.71 17.46 -5.74
C ASP A 22 6.41 18.87 -5.19
N GLU A 23 6.80 19.13 -3.96
CA GLU A 23 6.53 20.35 -3.20
C GLU A 23 7.82 21.00 -2.71
N SER A 24 7.74 22.30 -2.44
CA SER A 24 8.76 23.05 -1.70
C SER A 24 8.15 23.60 -0.43
N PRO A 25 8.89 23.63 0.69
CA PRO A 25 8.37 24.22 1.91
C PRO A 25 8.03 25.71 1.67
N PRO A 26 6.93 26.22 2.27
CA PRO A 26 6.59 27.64 2.16
C PRO A 26 7.65 28.52 2.84
N GLU A 27 7.72 29.79 2.44
CA GLU A 27 8.67 30.77 3.02
C GLU A 27 8.53 30.90 4.56
N ARG A 28 7.30 30.73 5.06
CA ARG A 28 6.96 30.80 6.48
C ARG A 28 6.16 29.56 6.87
N PRO A 29 6.84 28.43 7.11
CA PRO A 29 6.17 27.18 7.43
C PRO A 29 5.53 27.26 8.82
N THR A 30 4.39 26.60 8.96
CA THR A 30 3.80 26.27 10.26
C THR A 30 4.62 25.20 10.97
N LEU A 31 4.38 25.00 12.29
CA LEU A 31 5.04 23.90 13.01
C LEU A 31 4.73 22.52 12.43
N LEU A 32 3.53 22.33 11.87
CA LEU A 32 3.16 21.09 11.20
C LEU A 32 4.00 20.88 9.93
N GLU A 33 4.11 21.91 9.08
CA GLU A 33 4.91 21.84 7.85
C GLU A 33 6.40 21.64 8.14
N GLU A 34 6.92 22.24 9.21
CA GLU A 34 8.27 21.95 9.69
C GLU A 34 8.44 20.50 10.12
N THR A 35 7.44 19.91 10.78
CA THR A 35 7.46 18.51 11.21
C THR A 35 7.40 17.57 9.99
N ILE A 36 6.56 17.86 8.99
CA ILE A 36 6.50 17.09 7.73
C ILE A 36 7.87 17.10 7.06
N ARG A 37 8.49 18.27 6.93
CA ARG A 37 9.82 18.42 6.33
C ARG A 37 10.91 17.72 7.15
N ASP A 38 11.03 18.03 8.44
CA ASP A 38 12.21 17.68 9.24
C ASP A 38 12.11 16.26 9.82
N PHE A 39 10.90 15.75 10.08
CA PHE A 39 10.70 14.38 10.53
C PHE A 39 10.22 13.48 9.37
N GLY A 40 9.11 13.80 8.74
CA GLY A 40 8.56 12.97 7.66
C GLY A 40 9.54 12.79 6.52
N CYS A 41 9.98 13.89 5.91
CA CYS A 41 10.85 13.81 4.74
C CYS A 41 12.30 13.47 5.13
N ALA A 42 12.88 14.10 6.17
CA ALA A 42 14.27 13.90 6.50
C ALA A 42 14.58 12.61 7.25
N GLU A 43 13.66 12.07 8.06
CA GLU A 43 13.95 10.92 8.92
C GLU A 43 13.16 9.65 8.55
N ILE A 44 12.09 9.76 7.74
CA ILE A 44 11.32 8.59 7.30
C ILE A 44 11.58 8.32 5.82
N TRP A 45 11.21 9.26 4.94
CA TRP A 45 11.33 9.06 3.51
C TRP A 45 12.78 8.88 3.01
N SER A 46 13.75 9.49 3.67
CA SER A 46 15.18 9.40 3.31
C SER A 46 15.86 8.10 3.76
N ARG A 47 15.16 7.23 4.50
CA ARG A 47 15.75 5.99 5.02
C ARG A 47 15.98 4.98 3.89
N PRO A 48 17.18 4.36 3.80
CA PRO A 48 17.53 3.45 2.71
C PRO A 48 17.00 2.01 2.87
N GLU A 49 16.49 1.64 4.06
CA GLU A 49 16.11 0.27 4.40
C GLU A 49 14.84 -0.23 3.70
N LEU A 50 14.12 0.66 2.99
CA LEU A 50 13.03 0.33 2.10
C LEU A 50 13.14 1.17 0.82
N ASP A 51 12.95 0.55 -0.34
CA ASP A 51 13.03 1.24 -1.62
C ASP A 51 11.95 2.31 -1.79
N LEU A 52 12.25 3.33 -2.59
CA LEU A 52 11.38 4.50 -2.75
C LEU A 52 10.02 4.14 -3.38
N ARG A 53 9.99 3.20 -4.34
CA ARG A 53 8.74 2.77 -4.97
C ARG A 53 7.81 2.10 -3.94
N SER A 54 8.34 1.26 -3.05
CA SER A 54 7.58 0.67 -1.94
C SER A 54 7.05 1.74 -0.99
N ARG A 55 7.88 2.72 -0.60
CA ARG A 55 7.44 3.85 0.24
C ARG A 55 6.31 4.64 -0.42
N ARG A 56 6.37 4.87 -1.73
CA ARG A 56 5.30 5.56 -2.48
C ARG A 56 3.98 4.78 -2.42
N TRP A 57 4.00 3.46 -2.64
CA TRP A 57 2.79 2.65 -2.54
C TRP A 57 2.18 2.69 -1.14
N ILE A 58 3.02 2.64 -0.10
CA ILE A 58 2.57 2.73 1.29
C ILE A 58 1.92 4.10 1.55
N ALA A 59 2.62 5.20 1.24
CA ALA A 59 2.12 6.55 1.52
C ALA A 59 0.86 6.87 0.73
N ILE A 60 0.83 6.62 -0.58
CA ILE A 60 -0.33 6.85 -1.43
C ILE A 60 -1.55 6.07 -0.92
N SER A 61 -1.36 4.77 -0.63
CA SER A 61 -2.46 3.92 -0.20
C SER A 61 -2.96 4.29 1.20
N ALA A 62 -2.04 4.54 2.14
CA ALA A 62 -2.40 4.97 3.49
C ALA A 62 -3.12 6.32 3.49
N ALA A 63 -2.59 7.31 2.77
CA ALA A 63 -3.24 8.62 2.62
C ALA A 63 -4.63 8.50 1.96
N ALA A 64 -4.77 7.67 0.91
CA ALA A 64 -6.05 7.47 0.23
C ALA A 64 -7.15 6.90 1.14
N THR A 65 -6.79 6.16 2.22
CA THR A 65 -7.78 5.65 3.19
C THR A 65 -8.49 6.75 3.97
N THR A 66 -7.93 7.95 4.01
CA THR A 66 -8.55 9.12 4.68
C THR A 66 -9.68 9.74 3.87
N GLY A 67 -9.74 9.49 2.57
CA GLY A 67 -10.65 10.16 1.64
C GLY A 67 -10.29 11.62 1.33
N LEU A 68 -9.16 12.13 1.83
CA LEU A 68 -8.67 13.48 1.57
C LEU A 68 -7.86 13.51 0.27
N ALA A 69 -8.10 14.53 -0.56
CA ALA A 69 -7.46 14.63 -1.87
C ALA A 69 -6.02 15.15 -1.79
N ASP A 70 -5.80 16.14 -0.94
CA ASP A 70 -4.55 16.93 -0.94
C ASP A 70 -3.27 16.09 -0.82
N PRO A 71 -3.06 15.27 0.21
CA PRO A 71 -1.82 14.50 0.32
C PRO A 71 -1.69 13.44 -0.77
N VAL A 72 -2.81 12.86 -1.21
CA VAL A 72 -2.81 11.83 -2.27
C VAL A 72 -2.40 12.44 -3.61
N GLU A 73 -2.86 13.63 -3.92
CA GLU A 73 -2.55 14.32 -5.17
C GLU A 73 -1.06 14.60 -5.32
N SER A 74 -0.42 15.13 -4.27
CA SER A 74 1.02 15.39 -4.24
C SER A 74 1.84 14.10 -4.44
N TYR A 75 1.52 13.05 -3.71
CA TYR A 75 2.21 11.76 -3.82
C TYR A 75 2.03 11.11 -5.20
N VAL A 76 0.81 11.12 -5.76
CA VAL A 76 0.53 10.58 -7.10
C VAL A 76 1.30 11.38 -8.18
N ARG A 77 1.27 12.70 -8.10
CA ARG A 77 1.99 13.58 -9.02
C ARG A 77 3.49 13.32 -9.00
N SER A 78 4.05 13.24 -7.81
CA SER A 78 5.47 12.96 -7.62
C SER A 78 5.85 11.56 -8.13
N ALA A 79 5.02 10.54 -7.90
CA ALA A 79 5.26 9.20 -8.39
C ALA A 79 5.25 9.12 -9.93
N PHE A 80 4.35 9.85 -10.60
CA PHE A 80 4.33 9.92 -12.05
C PHE A 80 5.52 10.69 -12.62
N LYS A 81 5.89 11.84 -12.04
CA LYS A 81 7.02 12.63 -12.50
C LYS A 81 8.36 11.92 -12.36
N SER A 82 8.54 11.14 -11.31
CA SER A 82 9.75 10.35 -11.10
C SER A 82 9.81 9.08 -11.98
N GLY A 83 8.66 8.61 -12.47
CA GLY A 83 8.56 7.33 -13.19
C GLY A 83 8.61 6.11 -12.27
N ASP A 84 8.58 6.26 -10.96
CA ASP A 84 8.58 5.15 -10.00
C ASP A 84 7.31 4.29 -10.08
N ILE A 85 6.18 4.92 -10.45
CA ILE A 85 4.90 4.26 -10.68
C ILE A 85 4.30 4.82 -11.98
N THR A 86 3.95 3.94 -12.90
CA THR A 86 3.27 4.31 -14.15
C THR A 86 1.78 4.54 -13.94
N LEU A 87 1.12 5.24 -14.87
CA LEU A 87 -0.33 5.41 -14.83
C LEU A 87 -1.08 4.06 -14.92
N ALA A 88 -0.58 3.11 -15.72
CA ALA A 88 -1.17 1.77 -15.82
C ALA A 88 -1.13 1.05 -14.47
N GLU A 89 0.02 1.03 -13.81
CA GLU A 89 0.18 0.45 -12.46
C GLU A 89 -0.69 1.14 -11.43
N MET A 90 -0.78 2.47 -11.48
CA MET A 90 -1.60 3.24 -10.54
C MET A 90 -3.10 2.90 -10.68
N ARG A 91 -3.60 2.70 -11.93
CA ARG A 91 -4.98 2.25 -12.15
C ARG A 91 -5.24 0.84 -11.61
N GLU A 92 -4.31 -0.08 -11.77
CA GLU A 92 -4.39 -1.40 -11.11
C GLU A 92 -4.30 -1.28 -9.59
N GLY A 93 -3.49 -0.35 -9.08
CA GLY A 93 -3.44 -0.02 -7.65
C GLY A 93 -4.76 0.49 -7.10
N VAL A 94 -5.47 1.36 -7.84
CA VAL A 94 -6.83 1.83 -7.48
C VAL A 94 -7.82 0.67 -7.41
N LEU A 95 -7.79 -0.26 -8.36
CA LEU A 95 -8.64 -1.47 -8.32
C LEU A 95 -8.29 -2.34 -7.11
N HIS A 96 -7.01 -2.54 -6.83
CA HIS A 96 -6.58 -3.31 -5.68
C HIS A 96 -6.96 -2.63 -4.35
N PHE A 97 -6.85 -1.32 -4.27
CA PHE A 97 -7.35 -0.54 -3.13
C PHE A 97 -8.88 -0.71 -2.93
N ALA A 98 -9.65 -0.78 -4.03
CA ALA A 98 -11.11 -0.90 -3.96
C ALA A 98 -11.57 -2.16 -3.23
N ILE A 99 -10.86 -3.29 -3.37
CA ILE A 99 -11.25 -4.55 -2.71
C ILE A 99 -11.01 -4.55 -1.20
N TYR A 100 -10.17 -3.64 -0.69
CA TYR A 100 -9.87 -3.53 0.75
C TYR A 100 -10.53 -2.34 1.44
N GLN A 101 -10.74 -1.23 0.72
CA GLN A 101 -11.33 0.01 1.25
C GLN A 101 -12.73 0.32 0.70
N GLY A 102 -13.19 -0.50 -0.24
CA GLY A 102 -14.50 -0.33 -0.87
C GLY A 102 -14.52 0.69 -2.01
N TRP A 103 -15.46 0.51 -2.90
CA TRP A 103 -15.62 1.33 -4.12
C TRP A 103 -15.85 2.82 -3.87
N PRO A 104 -16.57 3.24 -2.80
CA PRO A 104 -16.75 4.67 -2.55
C PRO A 104 -15.44 5.45 -2.36
N LEU A 105 -14.49 4.93 -1.56
CA LEU A 105 -13.18 5.54 -1.39
C LEU A 105 -12.31 5.39 -2.63
N ALA A 106 -12.34 4.22 -3.28
CA ALA A 106 -11.62 3.99 -4.53
C ALA A 106 -12.04 4.99 -5.64
N ARG A 107 -13.31 5.39 -5.71
CA ARG A 107 -13.77 6.42 -6.64
C ARG A 107 -13.19 7.81 -6.36
N VAL A 108 -12.90 8.12 -5.10
CA VAL A 108 -12.18 9.36 -4.74
C VAL A 108 -10.76 9.27 -5.25
N PHE A 109 -10.09 8.17 -4.95
CA PHE A 109 -8.72 7.92 -5.39
C PHE A 109 -8.59 7.93 -6.92
N ASP A 110 -9.48 7.24 -7.65
CA ASP A 110 -9.50 7.22 -9.12
C ASP A 110 -9.67 8.60 -9.74
N ARG A 111 -10.52 9.46 -9.16
CA ARG A 111 -10.68 10.86 -9.63
C ARG A 111 -9.39 11.65 -9.46
N ILE A 112 -8.67 11.47 -8.36
CA ILE A 112 -7.38 12.12 -8.12
C ILE A 112 -6.36 11.66 -9.17
N VAL A 113 -6.23 10.36 -9.37
CA VAL A 113 -5.34 9.77 -10.37
C VAL A 113 -5.65 10.30 -11.77
N THR A 114 -6.93 10.32 -12.14
CA THR A 114 -7.39 10.82 -13.45
C THR A 114 -7.09 12.31 -13.63
N LYS A 115 -7.32 13.13 -12.59
CA LYS A 115 -6.99 14.56 -12.61
C LYS A 115 -5.49 14.78 -12.84
N VAL A 116 -4.65 14.14 -12.02
CA VAL A 116 -3.19 14.30 -12.10
C VAL A 116 -2.64 13.80 -13.44
N ALA A 117 -3.14 12.66 -13.94
CA ALA A 117 -2.75 12.14 -15.24
C ALA A 117 -3.09 13.13 -16.37
N ALA A 118 -4.29 13.71 -16.36
CA ALA A 118 -4.70 14.72 -17.36
C ALA A 118 -3.82 15.98 -17.30
N GLU A 119 -3.49 16.47 -16.11
CA GLU A 119 -2.62 17.65 -15.92
C GLU A 119 -1.19 17.40 -16.42
N LEU A 120 -0.71 16.16 -16.34
CA LEU A 120 0.62 15.76 -16.82
C LEU A 120 0.60 15.25 -18.27
N GLY A 121 -0.56 15.19 -18.92
CA GLY A 121 -0.70 14.68 -20.28
C GLY A 121 -0.37 13.20 -20.42
N LEU A 122 -0.62 12.40 -19.38
CA LEU A 122 -0.31 10.96 -19.36
C LEU A 122 -1.48 10.15 -19.92
N GLU A 123 -1.15 9.20 -20.78
CA GLU A 123 -2.07 8.18 -21.29
C GLU A 123 -1.50 6.79 -20.98
N ALA A 124 -2.38 5.83 -20.73
CA ALA A 124 -1.98 4.44 -20.53
C ALA A 124 -3.10 3.51 -20.97
N GLU A 125 -2.71 2.42 -21.64
CA GLU A 125 -3.56 1.27 -21.83
C GLU A 125 -3.57 0.43 -20.55
N THR A 126 -4.74 -0.05 -20.14
CA THR A 126 -4.92 -0.94 -19.00
C THR A 126 -5.58 -2.23 -19.47
N PRO A 127 -5.24 -3.38 -18.88
CA PRO A 127 -5.91 -4.64 -19.19
C PRO A 127 -7.42 -4.53 -18.94
N ALA A 128 -8.23 -5.04 -19.87
CA ALA A 128 -9.68 -5.10 -19.68
C ALA A 128 -10.03 -5.88 -18.40
N LEU A 129 -11.14 -5.55 -17.77
CA LEU A 129 -11.66 -6.34 -16.65
C LEU A 129 -12.07 -7.73 -17.09
N CYS A 130 -12.78 -7.79 -18.22
CA CYS A 130 -13.23 -9.02 -18.81
C CYS A 130 -13.42 -8.79 -20.32
N ASP A 131 -12.65 -9.48 -21.12
CA ASP A 131 -12.68 -9.39 -22.58
C ASP A 131 -13.11 -10.73 -23.26
N ALA A 132 -13.28 -11.78 -22.45
CA ALA A 132 -13.73 -13.09 -22.93
C ALA A 132 -14.63 -13.77 -21.89
N PRO A 133 -15.52 -14.68 -22.31
CA PRO A 133 -16.27 -15.56 -21.41
C PRO A 133 -15.30 -16.39 -20.54
N TRP A 134 -15.65 -16.63 -19.29
CA TRP A 134 -14.91 -17.52 -18.38
C TRP A 134 -15.81 -18.63 -17.82
N ASP A 135 -15.18 -19.74 -17.43
CA ASP A 135 -15.82 -20.81 -16.67
C ASP A 135 -15.85 -20.45 -15.17
N PRO A 136 -17.03 -20.32 -14.54
CA PRO A 136 -17.15 -19.97 -13.14
C PRO A 136 -16.48 -20.98 -12.19
N GLU A 137 -16.49 -22.28 -12.52
CA GLU A 137 -15.86 -23.31 -11.68
C GLU A 137 -14.35 -23.29 -11.81
N GLU A 138 -13.84 -23.08 -13.02
CA GLU A 138 -12.40 -22.91 -13.25
C GLU A 138 -11.88 -21.66 -12.53
N ARG A 139 -12.60 -20.54 -12.61
CA ARG A 139 -12.27 -19.31 -11.90
C ARG A 139 -12.28 -19.52 -10.40
N TYR A 140 -13.25 -20.26 -9.84
CA TYR A 140 -13.30 -20.60 -8.42
C TYR A 140 -12.09 -21.42 -7.99
N ARG A 141 -11.74 -22.47 -8.75
CA ARG A 141 -10.55 -23.30 -8.46
C ARG A 141 -9.27 -22.51 -8.54
N GLY A 142 -9.14 -21.66 -9.56
CA GLY A 142 -8.04 -20.72 -9.71
C GLY A 142 -7.91 -19.77 -8.49
N GLY A 143 -9.04 -19.24 -8.04
CA GLY A 143 -9.09 -18.36 -6.86
C GLY A 143 -8.70 -19.06 -5.55
N VAL A 144 -9.07 -20.32 -5.36
CA VAL A 144 -8.61 -21.14 -4.21
C VAL A 144 -7.09 -21.34 -4.27
N ALA A 145 -6.55 -21.64 -5.44
CA ALA A 145 -5.12 -21.79 -5.63
C ALA A 145 -4.36 -20.48 -5.41
N ALA A 146 -4.86 -19.37 -5.98
CA ALA A 146 -4.31 -18.03 -5.78
C ALA A 146 -4.35 -17.60 -4.30
N TYR A 147 -5.48 -17.83 -3.62
CA TYR A 147 -5.57 -17.58 -2.17
C TYR A 147 -4.46 -18.31 -1.40
N THR A 148 -4.34 -19.63 -1.63
CA THR A 148 -3.36 -20.45 -0.93
C THR A 148 -1.93 -19.99 -1.20
N LYS A 149 -1.61 -19.63 -2.44
CA LYS A 149 -0.31 -19.08 -2.84
C LYS A 149 -0.03 -17.75 -2.16
N ILE A 150 -0.99 -16.82 -2.22
CA ILE A 150 -0.84 -15.44 -1.75
C ILE A 150 -0.90 -15.37 -0.22
N MET A 151 -1.86 -16.06 0.41
CA MET A 151 -2.04 -16.03 1.86
C MET A 151 -1.15 -17.04 2.59
N THR A 152 -0.54 -17.98 1.88
CA THR A 152 0.34 -19.04 2.41
C THR A 152 -0.35 -20.07 3.31
N PHE A 153 -1.68 -20.07 3.33
CA PHE A 153 -2.53 -21.03 4.02
C PHE A 153 -3.86 -21.21 3.26
N ALA A 154 -4.59 -22.28 3.56
CA ALA A 154 -5.84 -22.60 2.88
C ALA A 154 -6.95 -21.56 3.16
N PRO A 155 -7.84 -21.26 2.19
CA PRO A 155 -8.99 -20.41 2.43
C PRO A 155 -9.99 -21.07 3.39
N PRO A 156 -10.86 -20.28 4.07
CA PRO A 156 -11.93 -20.81 4.87
C PRO A 156 -12.87 -21.72 4.06
N GLU A 157 -13.28 -22.85 4.67
CA GLU A 157 -14.15 -23.85 4.04
C GLU A 157 -15.66 -23.59 4.23
N GLN A 158 -16.02 -22.64 5.13
CA GLN A 158 -17.42 -22.35 5.43
C GLN A 158 -18.16 -21.90 4.16
N PRO A 159 -19.29 -22.53 3.80
CA PRO A 159 -20.08 -22.16 2.64
C PRO A 159 -20.82 -20.85 2.89
N ALA A 160 -20.44 -19.80 2.17
CA ALA A 160 -21.10 -18.50 2.23
C ALA A 160 -20.81 -17.72 0.95
N ALA A 161 -21.77 -16.95 0.46
CA ALA A 161 -21.57 -16.10 -0.73
C ALA A 161 -20.37 -15.14 -0.56
N TYR A 162 -20.10 -14.69 0.66
CA TYR A 162 -18.92 -13.89 0.96
C TYR A 162 -17.62 -14.60 0.60
N TYR A 163 -17.47 -15.88 0.99
CA TYR A 163 -16.27 -16.65 0.69
C TYR A 163 -16.24 -17.10 -0.77
N ASP A 164 -17.35 -17.59 -1.30
CA ASP A 164 -17.36 -18.25 -2.59
C ASP A 164 -17.37 -17.23 -3.75
N ALA A 165 -18.32 -16.30 -3.75
CA ALA A 165 -18.40 -15.27 -4.80
C ALA A 165 -17.41 -14.11 -4.57
N GLY A 166 -17.26 -13.67 -3.31
CA GLY A 166 -16.41 -12.55 -2.95
C GLY A 166 -14.93 -12.94 -2.92
N ILE A 167 -14.53 -13.70 -1.91
CA ILE A 167 -13.11 -13.94 -1.63
C ILE A 167 -12.48 -14.85 -2.70
N LYS A 168 -13.01 -16.06 -2.90
CA LYS A 168 -12.38 -17.05 -3.79
C LYS A 168 -12.53 -16.68 -5.26
N ASN A 169 -13.72 -16.28 -5.70
CA ASN A 169 -13.98 -15.97 -7.10
C ASN A 169 -13.45 -14.59 -7.51
N PHE A 170 -13.85 -13.54 -6.79
CA PHE A 170 -13.56 -12.17 -7.21
C PHE A 170 -12.20 -11.68 -6.69
N VAL A 171 -11.98 -11.68 -5.36
CA VAL A 171 -10.77 -11.09 -4.79
C VAL A 171 -9.52 -11.85 -5.25
N PHE A 172 -9.46 -13.16 -5.03
CA PHE A 172 -8.28 -13.95 -5.39
C PHE A 172 -8.34 -14.54 -6.80
N GLY A 173 -9.51 -14.90 -7.33
CA GLY A 173 -9.66 -15.47 -8.66
C GLY A 173 -9.57 -14.45 -9.80
N GLU A 174 -9.73 -13.15 -9.49
CA GLU A 174 -9.66 -12.10 -10.49
C GLU A 174 -8.70 -10.98 -10.09
N MET A 175 -8.95 -10.29 -8.98
CA MET A 175 -8.25 -9.04 -8.66
C MET A 175 -6.78 -9.23 -8.31
N TRP A 176 -6.41 -10.28 -7.58
CA TRP A 176 -5.02 -10.56 -7.28
C TRP A 176 -4.22 -11.12 -8.46
N GLU A 177 -4.88 -11.80 -9.39
CA GLU A 177 -4.25 -12.38 -10.59
C GLU A 177 -4.22 -11.41 -11.79
N ARG A 178 -4.78 -10.19 -11.66
CA ARG A 178 -4.74 -9.20 -12.72
C ARG A 178 -3.30 -8.85 -13.11
N PRO A 179 -2.99 -8.74 -14.41
CA PRO A 179 -1.69 -8.25 -14.89
C PRO A 179 -1.54 -6.74 -14.59
N GLY A 180 -0.33 -6.21 -14.74
CA GLY A 180 -0.09 -4.77 -14.69
C GLY A 180 0.31 -4.20 -13.33
N LEU A 181 0.24 -4.99 -12.25
CA LEU A 181 0.78 -4.61 -10.94
C LEU A 181 1.46 -5.81 -10.29
N ASP A 182 2.68 -5.64 -9.81
CA ASP A 182 3.43 -6.70 -9.15
C ASP A 182 2.86 -7.06 -7.75
N GLN A 183 3.18 -8.26 -7.27
CA GLN A 183 2.66 -8.78 -6.01
C GLN A 183 3.14 -7.96 -4.80
N ARG A 184 4.38 -7.45 -4.84
CA ARG A 184 4.94 -6.64 -3.76
C ARG A 184 4.19 -5.31 -3.61
N ALA A 185 3.88 -4.63 -4.72
CA ALA A 185 3.05 -3.43 -4.72
C ALA A 185 1.65 -3.73 -4.14
N ARG A 186 1.02 -4.84 -4.55
CA ARG A 186 -0.27 -5.29 -3.99
C ARG A 186 -0.18 -5.51 -2.47
N ARG A 187 0.94 -6.06 -1.96
CA ARG A 187 1.16 -6.23 -0.51
C ARG A 187 1.16 -4.89 0.22
N TRP A 188 1.92 -3.90 -0.27
CA TRP A 188 1.97 -2.59 0.38
C TRP A 188 0.62 -1.89 0.40
N ILE A 189 -0.13 -1.96 -0.70
CA ILE A 189 -1.51 -1.43 -0.76
C ILE A 189 -2.41 -2.16 0.25
N THR A 190 -2.38 -3.51 0.24
CA THR A 190 -3.19 -4.33 1.16
C THR A 190 -2.88 -4.02 2.63
N LEU A 191 -1.59 -4.04 3.01
CA LEU A 191 -1.16 -3.79 4.39
C LEU A 191 -1.56 -2.40 4.86
N SER A 192 -1.42 -1.38 4.01
CA SER A 192 -1.88 -0.02 4.30
C SER A 192 -3.39 0.05 4.51
N CYS A 193 -4.16 -0.64 3.66
CA CYS A 193 -5.61 -0.68 3.75
C CYS A 193 -6.12 -1.41 5.00
N VAL A 194 -5.61 -2.61 5.29
CA VAL A 194 -6.07 -3.38 6.46
C VAL A 194 -5.64 -2.72 7.77
N GLY A 195 -4.44 -2.12 7.80
CA GLY A 195 -3.96 -1.35 8.96
C GLY A 195 -4.81 -0.12 9.24
N ALA A 196 -5.24 0.60 8.19
CA ALA A 196 -6.10 1.76 8.33
C ALA A 196 -7.54 1.42 8.75
N SER A 197 -8.02 0.20 8.44
CA SER A 197 -9.38 -0.25 8.72
C SER A 197 -9.60 -0.76 10.14
N ASP A 198 -8.57 -0.86 10.96
CA ASP A 198 -8.62 -1.39 12.34
C ASP A 198 -9.26 -2.79 12.43
N THR A 199 -8.99 -3.65 11.44
CA THR A 199 -9.57 -5.00 11.31
C THR A 199 -8.57 -6.06 11.79
N PRO A 200 -8.68 -6.61 13.02
CA PRO A 200 -7.63 -7.44 13.63
C PRO A 200 -7.25 -8.67 12.81
N ASN A 201 -8.24 -9.45 12.37
CA ASN A 201 -7.97 -10.67 11.61
C ASN A 201 -7.29 -10.41 10.25
N PRO A 202 -7.80 -9.50 9.39
CA PRO A 202 -7.08 -9.10 8.17
C PRO A 202 -5.67 -8.58 8.43
N ILE A 203 -5.44 -7.80 9.48
CA ILE A 203 -4.09 -7.34 9.85
C ILE A 203 -3.17 -8.54 10.10
N LEU A 204 -3.53 -9.44 11.02
CA LEU A 204 -2.72 -10.60 11.37
C LEU A 204 -2.44 -11.52 10.18
N THR A 205 -3.48 -11.83 9.39
CA THR A 205 -3.36 -12.75 8.25
C THR A 205 -2.51 -12.18 7.12
N HIS A 206 -2.69 -10.90 6.77
CA HIS A 206 -1.93 -10.28 5.67
C HIS A 206 -0.49 -9.95 6.06
N VAL A 207 -0.23 -9.55 7.32
CA VAL A 207 1.15 -9.37 7.82
C VAL A 207 1.89 -10.71 7.81
N TYR A 208 1.29 -11.76 8.37
CA TYR A 208 1.88 -13.10 8.34
C TYR A 208 2.14 -13.57 6.89
N ALA A 209 1.14 -13.44 6.01
CA ALA A 209 1.27 -13.88 4.62
C ALA A 209 2.35 -13.12 3.86
N ALA A 210 2.49 -11.81 4.06
CA ALA A 210 3.53 -11.01 3.41
C ALA A 210 4.94 -11.47 3.80
N MET A 211 5.16 -11.76 5.08
CA MET A 211 6.45 -12.23 5.59
C MET A 211 6.71 -13.69 5.23
N ASN A 212 5.71 -14.57 5.35
CA ASN A 212 5.86 -15.99 5.06
C ASN A 212 6.05 -16.29 3.56
N ALA A 213 5.45 -15.48 2.69
CA ALA A 213 5.65 -15.56 1.24
C ALA A 213 7.02 -15.00 0.79
N GLY A 214 7.74 -14.28 1.67
CA GLY A 214 8.97 -13.57 1.31
C GLY A 214 8.73 -12.29 0.49
N ASP A 215 7.49 -11.77 0.47
CA ASP A 215 7.17 -10.51 -0.21
C ASP A 215 7.74 -9.29 0.53
N ALA A 216 7.98 -9.42 1.85
CA ALA A 216 8.63 -8.42 2.69
C ALA A 216 9.47 -9.09 3.79
N THR A 217 10.67 -8.56 4.05
CA THR A 217 11.50 -8.95 5.19
C THR A 217 11.01 -8.30 6.49
N LEU A 218 11.50 -8.76 7.63
CA LEU A 218 11.19 -8.14 8.93
C LEU A 218 11.64 -6.67 8.98
N GLU A 219 12.82 -6.37 8.44
CA GLU A 219 13.36 -5.01 8.36
C GLU A 219 12.47 -4.10 7.51
N GLU A 220 12.03 -4.58 6.35
CA GLU A 220 11.11 -3.84 5.48
C GLU A 220 9.74 -3.64 6.13
N MET A 221 9.25 -4.61 6.91
CA MET A 221 8.02 -4.46 7.69
C MET A 221 8.15 -3.42 8.80
N HIS A 222 9.32 -3.26 9.43
CA HIS A 222 9.56 -2.17 10.36
C HIS A 222 9.52 -0.80 9.65
N GLU A 223 10.11 -0.70 8.47
CA GLU A 223 10.05 0.52 7.65
C GLU A 223 8.63 0.81 7.16
N PHE A 224 7.88 -0.24 6.77
CA PHE A 224 6.45 -0.11 6.44
C PHE A 224 5.68 0.52 7.61
N VAL A 225 5.83 -0.01 8.83
CA VAL A 225 5.08 0.49 10.00
C VAL A 225 5.44 1.95 10.31
N LEU A 226 6.71 2.32 10.15
CA LEU A 226 7.16 3.70 10.36
C LEU A 226 6.54 4.66 9.32
N GLN A 227 6.59 4.30 8.03
CA GLN A 227 5.99 5.09 6.95
C GLN A 227 4.47 5.19 7.10
N PHE A 228 3.80 4.06 7.36
CA PHE A 228 2.37 3.97 7.60
C PHE A 228 1.92 4.82 8.80
N GLY A 229 2.67 4.77 9.90
CA GLY A 229 2.38 5.55 11.11
C GLY A 229 2.44 7.05 10.88
N PHE A 230 3.29 7.51 10.00
CA PHE A 230 3.35 8.91 9.60
C PHE A 230 2.08 9.36 8.86
N GLU A 231 1.53 8.50 8.00
CA GLU A 231 0.35 8.83 7.19
C GLU A 231 -0.97 8.76 7.98
N VAL A 232 -1.13 7.74 8.86
CA VAL A 232 -2.44 7.44 9.50
C VAL A 232 -2.43 7.58 11.02
N GLY A 233 -1.30 7.89 11.61
CA GLY A 233 -1.12 8.09 13.04
C GLY A 233 -0.56 6.89 13.80
N TRP A 234 0.19 7.18 14.84
CA TRP A 234 0.92 6.22 15.66
C TRP A 234 0.06 5.15 16.37
N PRO A 235 -1.20 5.43 16.82
CA PRO A 235 -2.04 4.39 17.40
C PRO A 235 -2.31 3.22 16.44
N LYS A 236 -2.58 3.48 15.17
CA LYS A 236 -2.75 2.43 14.15
C LYS A 236 -1.44 1.71 13.86
N ALA A 237 -0.33 2.44 13.80
CA ALA A 237 1.00 1.87 13.65
C ALA A 237 1.37 0.94 14.82
N SER A 238 0.92 1.23 16.04
CA SER A 238 1.14 0.38 17.21
C SER A 238 0.44 -0.99 17.09
N VAL A 239 -0.72 -1.05 16.45
CA VAL A 239 -1.39 -2.31 16.15
C VAL A 239 -0.63 -3.09 15.09
N MET A 240 -0.17 -2.41 14.04
CA MET A 240 0.60 -3.04 12.96
C MET A 240 1.93 -3.59 13.44
N ILE A 241 2.69 -2.85 14.26
CA ILE A 241 3.98 -3.36 14.76
C ILE A 241 3.81 -4.57 15.68
N ALA A 242 2.74 -4.62 16.47
CA ALA A 242 2.42 -5.80 17.27
C ALA A 242 2.15 -7.03 16.39
N ALA A 243 1.42 -6.86 15.28
CA ALA A 243 1.18 -7.93 14.33
C ALA A 243 2.46 -8.39 13.61
N VAL A 244 3.39 -7.47 13.32
CA VAL A 244 4.70 -7.80 12.73
C VAL A 244 5.52 -8.66 13.67
N PHE A 245 5.61 -8.30 14.95
CA PHE A 245 6.34 -9.10 15.96
C PHE A 245 5.68 -10.46 16.21
N ASP A 246 4.35 -10.54 16.23
CA ASP A 246 3.62 -11.81 16.34
C ASP A 246 3.93 -12.73 15.16
N ALA A 247 3.85 -12.19 13.94
CA ALA A 247 4.17 -12.95 12.72
C ALA A 247 5.63 -13.42 12.70
N ALA A 248 6.59 -12.54 13.03
CA ALA A 248 8.00 -12.90 13.10
C ALA A 248 8.24 -14.06 14.09
N SER A 249 7.68 -13.95 15.30
CA SER A 249 7.80 -15.00 16.33
C SER A 249 7.18 -16.32 15.89
N LYS A 250 6.03 -16.31 15.22
CA LYS A 250 5.39 -17.52 14.68
C LYS A 250 6.23 -18.16 13.59
N LEU A 251 6.78 -17.38 12.68
CA LEU A 251 7.64 -17.86 11.60
C LEU A 251 8.92 -18.50 12.13
N GLU A 252 9.58 -17.88 13.10
CA GLU A 252 10.77 -18.47 13.78
C GLU A 252 10.45 -19.81 14.44
N GLN A 253 9.23 -19.99 14.96
CA GLN A 253 8.77 -21.22 15.60
C GLN A 253 8.18 -22.25 14.61
N GLY A 254 8.15 -21.95 13.31
CA GLY A 254 7.49 -22.78 12.30
C GLY A 254 5.98 -22.96 12.50
N LYS A 255 5.33 -21.97 13.13
CA LYS A 255 3.88 -21.96 13.38
C LYS A 255 3.12 -21.25 12.26
N GLY A 256 1.87 -21.65 12.04
CA GLY A 256 0.94 -20.92 11.18
C GLY A 256 0.49 -19.60 11.80
N TRP A 257 -0.29 -18.82 11.04
CA TRP A 257 -0.77 -17.50 11.46
C TRP A 257 -1.73 -17.54 12.69
N MET A 258 -2.38 -18.68 12.96
CA MET A 258 -3.23 -18.92 14.15
C MET A 258 -2.39 -19.29 15.37
#